data_0b02d2f05d0362a2db15d0af318b2d3b
#
_entry.id   0b02d2f05d0362a2db15d0af318b2d3b
#
_cell.length_a   1.000
_cell.length_b   1.000
_cell.length_c   1.000
_cell.angle_alpha   90.00
_cell.angle_beta   90.00
_cell.angle_gamma   90.00
#
_symmetry.space_group_name_H-M   'P 1'
#
loop_
_entity.id
_entity.type
_entity.pdbx_description
1 polymer ?
#
loop_
_entity_poly.entity_id
_entity_poly.type
_entity_poly.pdbx_seq_one_letter_code
_entity_poly.pdbx_strand_id
1 'polypeptide(L)'
;MAVTQQLARIPAQYLAACRQSASMSPDRDPHWDPPAYDVLDLDWAPRLLERVGEIAGLDEVHLSALRGATDGDTALDLAFLNTHPHAIAPFGPAPTALSAPQVARVSELLGQINMPALLNALPTDDREAGSLIGHEATKITGGPRAYLLRHFNALRDFYLDAAKRHLLVVLWWD
;
A
#
# COMPACT_ATOMS: atom_id res chain seq x y z
N MET A 1 -19.67 3.14 2.71
CA MET A 1 -18.45 2.50 3.17
C MET A 1 -17.28 3.26 2.55
N ALA A 2 -16.28 3.63 3.31
CA ALA A 2 -15.10 4.25 2.73
C ALA A 2 -14.23 3.12 2.18
N VAL A 3 -13.75 3.26 0.94
CA VAL A 3 -12.81 2.31 0.34
C VAL A 3 -11.41 2.73 0.76
N THR A 4 -10.68 1.86 1.45
CA THR A 4 -9.32 2.11 1.95
C THR A 4 -8.31 1.15 1.31
N GLN A 5 -7.05 1.54 1.25
CA GLN A 5 -6.02 0.66 0.70
C GLN A 5 -5.51 -0.31 1.75
N GLN A 6 -5.55 -1.59 1.39
CA GLN A 6 -5.08 -2.70 2.19
C GLN A 6 -3.84 -3.34 1.54
N LEU A 7 -2.91 -3.76 2.37
CA LEU A 7 -1.73 -4.53 1.96
C LEU A 7 -1.60 -5.78 2.83
N ALA A 8 -1.25 -6.92 2.23
CA ALA A 8 -0.86 -8.11 2.98
C ALA A 8 0.52 -8.59 2.53
N ARG A 9 1.42 -8.86 3.48
CA ARG A 9 2.71 -9.50 3.22
C ARG A 9 2.60 -10.99 3.50
N ILE A 10 2.87 -11.81 2.50
CA ILE A 10 2.64 -13.25 2.55
C ILE A 10 3.78 -14.04 1.89
N PRO A 11 4.05 -15.28 2.32
CA PRO A 11 4.95 -16.17 1.59
C PRO A 11 4.33 -16.60 0.26
N ALA A 12 5.19 -16.89 -0.73
CA ALA A 12 4.73 -17.36 -2.03
C ALA A 12 3.90 -18.66 -1.95
N GLN A 13 4.22 -19.53 -0.98
CA GLN A 13 3.46 -20.76 -0.75
C GLN A 13 2.01 -20.48 -0.28
N TYR A 14 1.80 -19.43 0.52
CA TYR A 14 0.45 -19.05 0.92
C TYR A 14 -0.39 -18.62 -0.29
N LEU A 15 0.17 -17.79 -1.17
CA LEU A 15 -0.52 -17.38 -2.39
C LEU A 15 -0.82 -18.57 -3.31
N ALA A 16 0.13 -19.51 -3.43
CA ALA A 16 -0.06 -20.75 -4.21
C ALA A 16 -1.17 -21.62 -3.61
N ALA A 17 -1.25 -21.74 -2.28
CA ALA A 17 -2.31 -22.48 -1.60
C ALA A 17 -3.69 -21.83 -1.84
N CYS A 18 -3.79 -20.50 -1.77
CA CYS A 18 -5.04 -19.77 -2.09
C CYS A 18 -5.48 -20.01 -3.55
N ARG A 19 -4.54 -20.00 -4.49
CA ARG A 19 -4.83 -20.29 -5.91
C ARG A 19 -5.34 -21.72 -6.09
N GLN A 20 -4.70 -22.69 -5.44
CA GLN A 20 -5.13 -24.07 -5.46
C GLN A 20 -6.53 -24.23 -4.86
N SER A 21 -6.78 -23.61 -3.70
CA SER A 21 -8.10 -23.64 -3.06
C SER A 21 -9.18 -23.11 -4.01
N ALA A 22 -8.98 -21.93 -4.59
CA ALA A 22 -9.91 -21.35 -5.55
C ALA A 22 -10.16 -22.24 -6.78
N SER A 23 -9.16 -23.02 -7.21
CA SER A 23 -9.32 -23.94 -8.36
C SER A 23 -10.07 -25.22 -8.02
N MET A 24 -10.04 -25.65 -6.75
CA MET A 24 -10.65 -26.90 -6.28
C MET A 24 -12.02 -26.67 -5.61
N SER A 25 -12.29 -25.49 -5.12
CA SER A 25 -13.55 -25.14 -4.47
C SER A 25 -14.66 -24.95 -5.51
N PRO A 26 -15.87 -25.50 -5.28
CA PRO A 26 -17.02 -25.30 -6.17
C PRO A 26 -17.44 -23.83 -6.33
N ASP A 27 -17.25 -23.02 -5.29
CA ASP A 27 -17.58 -21.60 -5.25
C ASP A 27 -16.36 -20.69 -5.49
N ARG A 28 -15.20 -21.30 -5.86
CA ARG A 28 -13.93 -20.63 -6.13
C ARG A 28 -13.35 -19.86 -4.92
N ASP A 29 -13.61 -20.33 -3.70
CA ASP A 29 -13.09 -19.72 -2.49
C ASP A 29 -11.56 -19.88 -2.41
N PRO A 30 -10.79 -18.79 -2.44
CA PRO A 30 -9.34 -18.83 -2.25
C PRO A 30 -8.92 -19.10 -0.80
N HIS A 31 -9.82 -19.07 0.17
CA HIS A 31 -9.54 -19.06 1.60
C HIS A 31 -8.51 -17.98 1.98
N TRP A 32 -8.72 -16.76 1.45
CA TRP A 32 -7.86 -15.62 1.72
C TRP A 32 -8.13 -15.09 3.14
N ASP A 33 -7.23 -15.41 4.05
CA ASP A 33 -7.28 -15.00 5.45
C ASP A 33 -5.84 -14.80 5.98
N PRO A 34 -5.11 -13.78 5.49
CA PRO A 34 -3.77 -13.50 6.00
C PRO A 34 -3.83 -13.09 7.47
N PRO A 35 -2.81 -13.46 8.29
CA PRO A 35 -2.76 -13.06 9.69
C PRO A 35 -2.86 -11.54 9.85
N ALA A 36 -3.65 -11.06 10.82
CA ALA A 36 -3.90 -9.63 11.01
C ALA A 36 -2.62 -8.80 11.20
N TYR A 37 -1.57 -9.39 11.79
CA TYR A 37 -0.26 -8.71 11.95
C TYR A 37 0.54 -8.60 10.64
N ASP A 38 0.14 -9.33 9.61
CA ASP A 38 0.70 -9.27 8.25
C ASP A 38 -0.17 -8.44 7.29
N VAL A 39 -1.19 -7.77 7.82
CA VAL A 39 -2.04 -6.84 7.06
C VAL A 39 -1.80 -5.41 7.51
N LEU A 40 -1.74 -4.47 6.58
CA LEU A 40 -1.62 -3.04 6.82
C LEU A 40 -2.77 -2.31 6.11
N ASP A 41 -3.51 -1.50 6.87
CA ASP A 41 -4.46 -0.53 6.34
C ASP A 41 -3.74 0.83 6.18
N LEU A 42 -3.67 1.35 4.96
CA LEU A 42 -3.10 2.66 4.65
C LEU A 42 -4.16 3.76 4.56
N ASP A 43 -5.43 3.41 4.76
CA ASP A 43 -6.52 4.37 4.63
C ASP A 43 -6.46 5.08 3.26
N TRP A 44 -6.49 6.41 3.21
CA TRP A 44 -6.36 7.21 1.99
C TRP A 44 -4.97 7.84 1.82
N ALA A 45 -4.01 7.46 2.66
CA ALA A 45 -2.67 8.04 2.66
C ALA A 45 -1.89 7.89 1.34
N PRO A 46 -2.04 6.82 0.53
CA PRO A 46 -1.19 6.58 -0.63
C PRO A 46 -1.07 7.78 -1.58
N ARG A 47 -2.17 8.28 -2.08
CA ARG A 47 -2.19 9.43 -3.01
C ARG A 47 -1.64 10.70 -2.37
N LEU A 48 -1.90 10.91 -1.09
CA LEU A 48 -1.42 12.08 -0.36
C LEU A 48 0.09 12.02 -0.14
N LEU A 49 0.65 10.83 0.15
CA LEU A 49 2.09 10.61 0.27
C LEU A 49 2.81 10.88 -1.06
N GLU A 50 2.29 10.36 -2.16
CA GLU A 50 2.81 10.63 -3.50
C GLU A 50 2.81 12.13 -3.79
N ARG A 51 1.69 12.81 -3.53
CA ARG A 51 1.56 14.24 -3.78
C ARG A 51 2.54 15.07 -2.97
N VAL A 52 2.80 14.71 -1.72
CA VAL A 52 3.85 15.34 -0.90
C VAL A 52 5.23 15.14 -1.54
N GLY A 53 5.54 13.93 -2.01
CA GLY A 53 6.79 13.65 -2.71
C GLY A 53 6.98 14.54 -3.94
N GLU A 54 5.95 14.69 -4.76
CA GLU A 54 5.96 15.57 -5.94
C GLU A 54 6.21 17.04 -5.57
N ILE A 55 5.44 17.56 -4.61
CA ILE A 55 5.52 18.97 -4.18
C ILE A 55 6.89 19.28 -3.57
N ALA A 56 7.42 18.38 -2.76
CA ALA A 56 8.72 18.55 -2.10
C ALA A 56 9.93 18.27 -3.03
N GLY A 57 9.69 17.87 -4.29
CA GLY A 57 10.75 17.60 -5.26
C GLY A 57 11.51 16.32 -4.97
N LEU A 58 10.85 15.28 -4.45
CA LEU A 58 11.44 13.95 -4.32
C LEU A 58 11.89 13.47 -5.71
N ASP A 59 13.10 12.93 -5.82
CA ASP A 59 13.59 12.45 -7.09
C ASP A 59 12.78 11.27 -7.64
N GLU A 60 12.83 11.07 -8.96
CA GLU A 60 11.98 10.12 -9.66
C GLU A 60 12.19 8.67 -9.22
N VAL A 61 13.39 8.30 -8.78
CA VAL A 61 13.70 6.94 -8.31
C VAL A 61 12.92 6.63 -7.03
N HIS A 62 12.96 7.54 -6.06
CA HIS A 62 12.25 7.40 -4.78
C HIS A 62 10.73 7.61 -4.96
N LEU A 63 10.33 8.53 -5.84
CA LEU A 63 8.90 8.73 -6.14
C LEU A 63 8.30 7.49 -6.81
N SER A 64 9.03 6.88 -7.76
CA SER A 64 8.62 5.61 -8.39
C SER A 64 8.55 4.46 -7.39
N ALA A 65 9.48 4.41 -6.40
CA ALA A 65 9.42 3.41 -5.33
C ALA A 65 8.20 3.61 -4.42
N LEU A 66 7.86 4.85 -4.11
CA LEU A 66 6.67 5.18 -3.31
C LEU A 66 5.39 4.79 -4.04
N ARG A 67 5.28 5.08 -5.34
CA ARG A 67 4.19 4.63 -6.22
C ARG A 67 4.13 3.10 -6.28
N GLY A 68 5.26 2.44 -6.53
CA GLY A 68 5.33 0.98 -6.56
C GLY A 68 4.87 0.34 -5.25
N ALA A 69 5.20 0.96 -4.10
CA ALA A 69 4.78 0.49 -2.78
C ALA A 69 3.26 0.56 -2.56
N THR A 70 2.55 1.40 -3.30
CA THR A 70 1.10 1.64 -3.13
C THR A 70 0.26 1.16 -4.32
N ASP A 71 0.83 1.08 -5.51
CA ASP A 71 0.12 0.63 -6.72
C ASP A 71 0.39 -0.85 -7.03
N GLY A 72 1.55 -1.37 -6.62
CA GLY A 72 1.98 -2.73 -6.94
C GLY A 72 2.30 -2.93 -8.43
N ASP A 73 2.27 -4.18 -8.87
CA ASP A 73 2.52 -4.62 -10.24
C ASP A 73 1.46 -5.64 -10.65
N THR A 74 1.17 -5.74 -11.92
CA THR A 74 0.23 -6.69 -12.53
C THR A 74 0.91 -7.96 -13.08
N ALA A 75 2.21 -8.12 -12.86
CA ALA A 75 2.97 -9.27 -13.36
C ALA A 75 2.50 -10.62 -12.78
N LEU A 76 1.95 -10.61 -11.56
CA LEU A 76 1.34 -11.77 -10.93
C LEU A 76 -0.16 -11.81 -11.25
N ASP A 77 -0.63 -12.97 -11.75
CA ASP A 77 -2.07 -13.17 -11.94
C ASP A 77 -2.76 -13.40 -10.58
N LEU A 78 -3.56 -12.44 -10.16
CA LEU A 78 -4.33 -12.43 -8.92
C LEU A 78 -5.85 -12.50 -9.15
N ALA A 79 -6.30 -12.80 -10.37
CA ALA A 79 -7.72 -12.84 -10.71
C ALA A 79 -8.53 -13.78 -9.80
N PHE A 80 -7.90 -14.86 -9.31
CA PHE A 80 -8.54 -15.82 -8.39
C PHE A 80 -8.86 -15.23 -7.00
N LEU A 81 -8.20 -14.13 -6.58
CA LEU A 81 -8.52 -13.42 -5.34
C LEU A 81 -9.70 -12.46 -5.50
N ASN A 82 -10.12 -12.17 -6.72
CA ASN A 82 -11.18 -11.19 -6.98
C ASN A 82 -12.40 -11.80 -7.69
N THR A 83 -12.65 -13.08 -7.44
CA THR A 83 -13.81 -13.80 -7.98
C THR A 83 -14.96 -13.76 -6.98
N HIS A 84 -16.12 -13.22 -7.41
CA HIS A 84 -17.32 -13.21 -6.59
C HIS A 84 -17.75 -14.67 -6.24
N PRO A 85 -18.22 -14.98 -5.02
CA PRO A 85 -18.57 -14.05 -3.91
C PRO A 85 -17.39 -13.70 -2.98
N HIS A 86 -16.19 -14.25 -3.19
CA HIS A 86 -15.03 -14.12 -2.29
C HIS A 86 -14.02 -13.04 -2.72
N ALA A 87 -14.47 -12.09 -3.55
CA ALA A 87 -13.59 -11.01 -4.03
C ALA A 87 -13.04 -10.16 -2.87
N ILE A 88 -11.72 -9.98 -2.81
CA ILE A 88 -11.08 -9.13 -1.79
C ILE A 88 -11.15 -7.64 -2.13
N ALA A 89 -11.41 -7.30 -3.39
CA ALA A 89 -11.58 -5.93 -3.87
C ALA A 89 -12.93 -5.79 -4.61
N PRO A 90 -14.07 -5.98 -3.93
CA PRO A 90 -15.37 -6.04 -4.62
C PRO A 90 -15.78 -4.69 -5.22
N PHE A 91 -15.22 -3.59 -4.74
CA PHE A 91 -15.57 -2.21 -5.14
C PHE A 91 -14.40 -1.43 -5.74
N GLY A 92 -13.21 -2.05 -5.81
CA GLY A 92 -11.98 -1.42 -6.28
C GLY A 92 -11.42 -2.02 -7.57
N PRO A 93 -10.27 -1.53 -8.02
CA PRO A 93 -9.51 -2.17 -9.08
C PRO A 93 -9.06 -3.57 -8.68
N ALA A 94 -8.70 -4.40 -9.67
CA ALA A 94 -8.15 -5.72 -9.41
C ALA A 94 -6.92 -5.64 -8.49
N PRO A 95 -6.75 -6.61 -7.57
CA PRO A 95 -5.58 -6.68 -6.72
C PRO A 95 -4.28 -6.72 -7.52
N THR A 96 -3.24 -6.11 -6.99
CA THR A 96 -1.88 -6.11 -7.54
C THR A 96 -0.91 -6.74 -6.55
N ALA A 97 0.33 -7.00 -6.95
CA ALA A 97 1.33 -7.50 -6.03
C ALA A 97 2.74 -7.05 -6.40
N LEU A 98 3.63 -7.13 -5.42
CA LEU A 98 5.07 -7.07 -5.61
C LEU A 98 5.68 -8.41 -5.22
N SER A 99 6.53 -8.95 -6.09
CA SER A 99 7.35 -10.13 -5.79
C SER A 99 8.39 -9.82 -4.70
N ALA A 100 8.93 -10.83 -4.04
CA ALA A 100 9.92 -10.65 -2.98
C ALA A 100 11.15 -9.81 -3.43
N PRO A 101 11.72 -9.96 -4.65
CA PRO A 101 12.78 -9.07 -5.12
C PRO A 101 12.33 -7.61 -5.28
N GLN A 102 11.11 -7.37 -5.78
CA GLN A 102 10.55 -6.02 -5.88
C GLN A 102 10.31 -5.39 -4.50
N VAL A 103 9.80 -6.18 -3.55
CA VAL A 103 9.62 -5.78 -2.14
C VAL A 103 10.95 -5.37 -1.52
N ALA A 104 12.03 -6.13 -1.74
CA ALA A 104 13.35 -5.79 -1.24
C ALA A 104 13.85 -4.46 -1.81
N ARG A 105 13.67 -4.23 -3.12
CA ARG A 105 14.06 -2.97 -3.76
C ARG A 105 13.24 -1.78 -3.26
N VAL A 106 11.93 -1.93 -3.16
CA VAL A 106 11.03 -0.88 -2.62
C VAL A 106 11.40 -0.57 -1.17
N SER A 107 11.63 -1.58 -0.34
CA SER A 107 12.05 -1.41 1.07
C SER A 107 13.33 -0.59 1.20
N GLU A 108 14.35 -0.88 0.38
CA GLU A 108 15.61 -0.14 0.35
C GLU A 108 15.38 1.35 0.06
N LEU A 109 14.60 1.65 -0.98
CA LEU A 109 14.33 3.03 -1.40
C LEU A 109 13.43 3.79 -0.43
N LEU A 110 12.39 3.16 0.11
CA LEU A 110 11.56 3.76 1.17
C LEU A 110 12.39 4.13 2.40
N GLY A 111 13.38 3.29 2.75
CA GLY A 111 14.30 3.55 3.87
C GLY A 111 15.17 4.79 3.67
N GLN A 112 15.36 5.28 2.46
CA GLN A 112 16.15 6.46 2.12
C GLN A 112 15.31 7.75 2.11
N ILE A 113 13.98 7.65 2.11
CA ILE A 113 13.08 8.81 2.09
C ILE A 113 13.04 9.46 3.48
N ASN A 114 13.44 10.72 3.55
CA ASN A 114 13.27 11.53 4.76
C ASN A 114 11.90 12.23 4.75
N MET A 115 10.85 11.50 5.14
CA MET A 115 9.48 12.03 5.13
C MET A 115 9.31 13.30 5.98
N PRO A 116 9.90 13.44 7.19
CA PRO A 116 9.86 14.70 7.92
C PRO A 116 10.37 15.90 7.11
N ALA A 117 11.46 15.74 6.36
CA ALA A 117 11.99 16.81 5.51
C ALA A 117 11.03 17.17 4.37
N LEU A 118 10.39 16.17 3.73
CA LEU A 118 9.38 16.39 2.70
C LEU A 118 8.16 17.16 3.24
N LEU A 119 7.69 16.76 4.42
CA LEU A 119 6.55 17.42 5.08
C LEU A 119 6.86 18.86 5.50
N ASN A 120 8.12 19.19 5.78
CA ASN A 120 8.55 20.57 6.05
C ASN A 120 8.48 21.49 4.82
N ALA A 121 8.42 20.95 3.62
CA ALA A 121 8.20 21.72 2.39
C ALA A 121 6.75 22.22 2.23
N LEU A 122 5.81 21.66 2.99
CA LEU A 122 4.41 22.10 2.99
C LEU A 122 4.22 23.40 3.80
N PRO A 123 3.21 24.23 3.46
CA PRO A 123 2.83 25.38 4.27
C PRO A 123 2.66 25.03 5.75
N THR A 124 3.02 25.92 6.66
CA THR A 124 2.91 25.67 8.12
C THR A 124 1.46 25.57 8.61
N ASP A 125 0.54 26.26 7.96
CA ASP A 125 -0.90 26.13 8.21
C ASP A 125 -1.43 24.80 7.67
N ASP A 126 -2.09 24.01 8.51
CA ASP A 126 -2.58 22.67 8.17
C ASP A 126 -3.68 22.69 7.11
N ARG A 127 -4.49 23.74 7.06
CA ARG A 127 -5.54 23.88 6.05
C ARG A 127 -4.95 24.20 4.68
N GLU A 128 -3.95 25.08 4.64
CA GLU A 128 -3.22 25.40 3.40
C GLU A 128 -2.46 24.15 2.91
N ALA A 129 -1.75 23.48 3.82
CA ALA A 129 -1.07 22.22 3.50
C ALA A 129 -2.05 21.17 2.96
N GLY A 130 -3.18 20.97 3.64
CA GLY A 130 -4.24 20.06 3.20
C GLY A 130 -4.79 20.42 1.82
N SER A 131 -5.06 21.71 1.56
CA SER A 131 -5.55 22.16 0.25
C SER A 131 -4.55 21.92 -0.88
N LEU A 132 -3.25 21.99 -0.59
CA LEU A 132 -2.18 21.79 -1.57
C LEU A 132 -2.00 20.30 -1.96
N ILE A 133 -2.12 19.39 -0.99
CA ILE A 133 -1.92 17.94 -1.23
C ILE A 133 -3.20 17.21 -1.67
N GLY A 134 -4.38 17.75 -1.34
CA GLY A 134 -5.67 17.21 -1.75
C GLY A 134 -6.79 17.69 -0.85
N HIS A 135 -7.96 17.91 -1.40
CA HIS A 135 -9.11 18.48 -0.65
C HIS A 135 -9.50 17.61 0.56
N GLU A 136 -9.42 16.28 0.44
CA GLU A 136 -9.70 15.34 1.52
C GLU A 136 -8.77 15.56 2.73
N ALA A 137 -7.52 15.95 2.49
CA ALA A 137 -6.54 16.18 3.54
C ALA A 137 -6.92 17.33 4.48
N THR A 138 -7.77 18.26 4.03
CA THR A 138 -8.29 19.36 4.89
C THR A 138 -9.22 18.86 6.00
N LYS A 139 -9.75 17.64 5.87
CA LYS A 139 -10.69 17.03 6.82
C LYS A 139 -10.00 16.12 7.84
N ILE A 140 -8.68 15.92 7.73
CA ILE A 140 -7.93 15.02 8.59
C ILE A 140 -7.83 15.62 10.00
N THR A 141 -8.43 14.93 10.98
CA THR A 141 -8.33 15.29 12.38
C THR A 141 -6.90 15.18 12.87
N GLY A 142 -6.36 16.23 13.49
CA GLY A 142 -4.97 16.28 13.98
C GLY A 142 -3.96 16.73 12.93
N GLY A 143 -4.44 17.14 11.75
CA GLY A 143 -3.64 17.71 10.68
C GLY A 143 -3.00 16.66 9.74
N PRO A 144 -2.71 17.07 8.50
CA PRO A 144 -2.22 16.15 7.47
C PRO A 144 -0.81 15.66 7.74
N ARG A 145 0.06 16.44 8.39
CA ARG A 145 1.46 16.05 8.65
C ARG A 145 1.57 14.83 9.57
N ALA A 146 0.90 14.85 10.72
CA ALA A 146 0.94 13.74 11.67
C ALA A 146 0.33 12.48 11.07
N TYR A 147 -0.76 12.61 10.32
CA TYR A 147 -1.40 11.52 9.60
C TYR A 147 -0.45 10.89 8.57
N LEU A 148 0.15 11.69 7.69
CA LEU A 148 1.03 11.20 6.63
C LEU A 148 2.32 10.60 7.18
N LEU A 149 2.91 11.21 8.21
CA LEU A 149 4.11 10.66 8.85
C LEU A 149 3.83 9.29 9.47
N ARG A 150 2.70 9.13 10.14
CA ARG A 150 2.29 7.85 10.72
C ARG A 150 2.12 6.77 9.66
N HIS A 151 1.39 7.06 8.57
CA HIS A 151 1.14 6.08 7.50
C HIS A 151 2.41 5.77 6.70
N PHE A 152 3.27 6.76 6.46
CA PHE A 152 4.56 6.51 5.82
C PHE A 152 5.46 5.61 6.67
N ASN A 153 5.57 5.87 7.97
CA ASN A 153 6.36 5.03 8.86
C ASN A 153 5.81 3.59 8.90
N ALA A 154 4.49 3.44 8.99
CA ALA A 154 3.86 2.11 8.94
C ALA A 154 4.16 1.39 7.62
N LEU A 155 4.05 2.07 6.48
CA LEU A 155 4.37 1.54 5.15
C LEU A 155 5.84 1.12 5.06
N ARG A 156 6.77 1.98 5.45
CA ARG A 156 8.21 1.71 5.45
C ARG A 156 8.56 0.49 6.31
N ASP A 157 8.05 0.43 7.53
CA ASP A 157 8.33 -0.64 8.48
C ASP A 157 7.69 -1.96 8.02
N PHE A 158 6.52 -1.91 7.40
CA PHE A 158 5.85 -3.06 6.77
C PHE A 158 6.70 -3.66 5.65
N TYR A 159 7.22 -2.83 4.72
CA TYR A 159 8.09 -3.29 3.63
C TYR A 159 9.45 -3.78 4.15
N LEU A 160 10.00 -3.15 5.18
CA LEU A 160 11.25 -3.58 5.80
C LEU A 160 11.14 -5.00 6.39
N ASP A 161 10.05 -5.28 7.10
CA ASP A 161 9.82 -6.63 7.64
C ASP A 161 9.51 -7.64 6.53
N ALA A 162 8.70 -7.26 5.53
CA ALA A 162 8.43 -8.12 4.38
C ALA A 162 9.73 -8.51 3.64
N ALA A 163 10.63 -7.54 3.42
CA ALA A 163 11.92 -7.78 2.78
C ALA A 163 12.82 -8.72 3.61
N LYS A 164 12.91 -8.51 4.93
CA LYS A 164 13.67 -9.39 5.85
C LYS A 164 13.18 -10.82 5.85
N ARG A 165 11.89 -11.02 5.69
CA ARG A 165 11.23 -12.33 5.69
C ARG A 165 11.09 -12.92 4.27
N HIS A 166 11.60 -12.24 3.25
CA HIS A 166 11.48 -12.63 1.83
C HIS A 166 10.02 -12.87 1.39
N LEU A 167 9.11 -12.02 1.85
CA LEU A 167 7.68 -12.08 1.53
C LEU A 167 7.37 -11.27 0.27
N LEU A 168 6.32 -11.66 -0.44
CA LEU A 168 5.65 -10.82 -1.42
C LEU A 168 4.59 -9.95 -0.73
N VAL A 169 4.16 -8.90 -1.39
CA VAL A 169 3.09 -8.00 -0.90
C VAL A 169 1.97 -7.98 -1.92
N VAL A 170 0.75 -8.25 -1.47
CA VAL A 170 -0.50 -8.10 -2.23
C VAL A 170 -1.18 -6.82 -1.80
N LEU A 171 -1.69 -6.04 -2.75
CA LEU A 171 -2.35 -4.76 -2.54
C LEU A 171 -3.77 -4.78 -3.14
N TRP A 172 -4.73 -4.23 -2.43
CA TRP A 172 -6.10 -4.07 -2.90
C TRP A 172 -6.78 -2.89 -2.23
N TRP A 173 -7.96 -2.51 -2.76
CA TRP A 173 -8.83 -1.49 -2.18
C TRP A 173 -10.13 -2.13 -1.70
N ASP A 174 -10.48 -1.94 -0.43
CA ASP A 174 -11.64 -2.53 0.24
C ASP A 174 -12.45 -1.46 1.00
#